data_94878eefb3dc076e006abe5e34c24c7e
#
_entry.id   94878eefb3dc076e006abe5e34c24c7e
#
_cell.length_a   1.000
_cell.length_b   1.000
_cell.length_c   1.000
_cell.angle_alpha   90.00
_cell.angle_beta   90.00
_cell.angle_gamma   90.00
#
_symmetry.space_group_name_H-M   'P 1'
#
loop_
_entity.id
_entity.type
_entity.pdbx_description
1 polymer ?
#
loop_
_entity_poly.entity_id
_entity_poly.type
_entity_poly.pdbx_seq_one_letter_code
_entity_poly.pdbx_strand_id
1 'polypeptide(L)'
;LYDQSSVALYYAFLFPARNDVYSRWTPNGWRPLRETMTETVVLDGLTGRGPSISGYMIAPPGVSHSVAIDFDRDDGMVQAMRLARLMSKGKMPAYVESSRRGAHLWMTLDEVTPARVIRTGLRAMLQALDLDAHDPKIELRPGTDTVDEDGLGHALRLPLMPHPKTGKRGTLRTAQDEPAGRTVADVLLEWETAPASALYDWAERYKPPPLKPDQMPKQGRNPHEPFPEDDSLAHEILRDLWGCERAMPGRSIKCPAHDDELPSLSILRDDRRAICKAPHCVLNNNDRGRGTYELRRLAPHD
;
A
#
# COMPACT_ATOMS: atom_id res chain seq x y z
N LEU A 1 -0.96 -24.72 28.06
CA LEU A 1 0.04 -23.63 28.06
C LEU A 1 0.74 -23.69 26.70
N TYR A 2 0.41 -22.74 25.82
CA TYR A 2 1.13 -22.61 24.55
C TYR A 2 2.52 -22.07 24.86
N ASP A 3 3.55 -22.64 24.23
CA ASP A 3 4.89 -22.13 24.39
C ASP A 3 5.02 -20.78 23.66
N GLN A 4 5.87 -19.91 24.19
CA GLN A 4 6.06 -18.54 23.68
C GLN A 4 6.53 -18.54 22.22
N SER A 5 7.26 -19.54 21.81
CA SER A 5 7.80 -19.71 20.46
C SER A 5 6.67 -19.91 19.44
N SER A 6 5.74 -20.80 19.74
CA SER A 6 4.56 -21.02 18.89
C SER A 6 3.71 -19.75 18.73
N VAL A 7 3.55 -18.98 19.81
CA VAL A 7 2.83 -17.69 19.78
C VAL A 7 3.54 -16.72 18.85
N ALA A 8 4.87 -16.61 18.93
CA ALA A 8 5.63 -15.67 18.10
C ALA A 8 5.62 -16.05 16.62
N LEU A 9 5.77 -17.33 16.32
CA LEU A 9 5.72 -17.81 14.93
C LEU A 9 4.35 -17.58 14.30
N TYR A 10 3.28 -17.86 15.03
CA TYR A 10 1.93 -17.62 14.55
C TYR A 10 1.64 -16.14 14.36
N TYR A 11 2.10 -15.29 15.27
CA TYR A 11 2.04 -13.83 15.15
C TYR A 11 2.75 -13.33 13.89
N ALA A 12 3.98 -13.80 13.65
CA ALA A 12 4.76 -13.42 12.47
C ALA A 12 4.12 -13.90 11.16
N PHE A 13 3.31 -14.95 11.20
CA PHE A 13 2.54 -15.43 10.06
C PHE A 13 1.28 -14.60 9.82
N LEU A 14 0.59 -14.15 10.86
CA LEU A 14 -0.72 -13.48 10.71
C LEU A 14 -0.60 -12.04 10.23
N PHE A 15 0.34 -11.27 10.76
CA PHE A 15 0.26 -9.82 10.63
C PHE A 15 1.11 -9.17 9.52
N PRO A 16 2.34 -9.54 9.21
CA PRO A 16 3.04 -9.02 8.05
C PRO A 16 2.71 -9.82 6.79
N ALA A 17 2.73 -9.16 5.62
CA ALA A 17 2.61 -9.85 4.34
C ALA A 17 3.88 -10.61 3.94
N ARG A 18 5.01 -10.28 4.58
CA ARG A 18 6.33 -10.89 4.36
C ARG A 18 7.15 -10.85 5.65
N ASN A 19 8.03 -11.80 5.84
CA ASN A 19 8.85 -11.94 7.05
C ASN A 19 10.35 -11.75 6.82
N ASP A 20 10.80 -11.56 5.59
CA ASP A 20 12.19 -11.37 5.19
C ASP A 20 12.69 -9.94 5.40
N VAL A 21 11.79 -9.04 5.76
CA VAL A 21 12.06 -7.64 6.06
C VAL A 21 11.06 -7.09 7.06
N TYR A 22 11.52 -6.31 8.00
CA TYR A 22 10.69 -5.57 8.95
C TYR A 22 11.35 -4.24 9.31
N SER A 23 10.65 -3.35 10.01
CA SER A 23 11.29 -2.17 10.58
C SER A 23 11.24 -2.24 12.09
N ARG A 24 12.29 -1.73 12.74
CA ARG A 24 12.31 -1.52 14.19
C ARG A 24 12.39 -0.04 14.54
N TRP A 25 11.79 0.31 15.65
CA TRP A 25 11.89 1.66 16.19
C TRP A 25 13.28 1.95 16.73
N THR A 26 13.81 3.13 16.40
CA THR A 26 15.05 3.68 16.92
C THR A 26 14.80 5.11 17.40
N PRO A 27 15.72 5.74 18.16
CA PRO A 27 15.59 7.16 18.53
C PRO A 27 15.39 8.09 17.32
N ASN A 28 15.90 7.70 16.14
CA ASN A 28 15.79 8.45 14.88
C ASN A 28 14.57 8.05 14.03
N GLY A 29 13.65 7.25 14.56
CA GLY A 29 12.45 6.77 13.86
C GLY A 29 12.53 5.30 13.42
N TRP A 30 11.64 4.91 12.52
CA TRP A 30 11.59 3.55 11.98
C TRP A 30 12.76 3.27 11.05
N ARG A 31 13.48 2.17 11.30
CA ARG A 31 14.60 1.73 10.48
C ARG A 31 14.30 0.35 9.87
N PRO A 32 14.27 0.22 8.52
CA PRO A 32 14.10 -1.06 7.87
C PRO A 32 15.31 -1.97 8.05
N LEU A 33 15.07 -3.26 8.22
CA LEU A 33 16.03 -4.32 8.33
C LEU A 33 15.67 -5.42 7.35
N ARG A 34 16.58 -5.76 6.45
CA ARG A 34 16.43 -6.85 5.48
C ARG A 34 16.99 -8.12 6.09
N GLU A 35 16.26 -8.65 7.04
CA GLU A 35 16.56 -9.87 7.76
C GLU A 35 15.24 -10.53 8.17
N THR A 36 15.28 -11.83 8.39
CA THR A 36 14.09 -12.58 8.80
C THR A 36 13.59 -12.11 10.17
N MET A 37 12.29 -11.85 10.25
CA MET A 37 11.61 -11.58 11.51
C MET A 37 11.55 -12.85 12.34
N THR A 38 12.55 -13.03 13.21
CA THR A 38 12.66 -14.22 14.04
C THR A 38 11.68 -14.17 15.22
N GLU A 39 11.43 -15.34 15.78
CA GLU A 39 10.66 -15.54 17.01
C GLU A 39 11.14 -14.62 18.15
N THR A 40 12.44 -14.54 18.36
CA THR A 40 13.04 -13.67 19.39
C THR A 40 12.71 -12.20 19.15
N VAL A 41 12.78 -11.73 17.90
CA VAL A 41 12.44 -10.36 17.52
C VAL A 41 10.97 -10.05 17.85
N VAL A 42 10.06 -10.97 17.55
CA VAL A 42 8.63 -10.83 17.85
C VAL A 42 8.38 -10.82 19.35
N LEU A 43 8.94 -11.79 20.09
CA LEU A 43 8.75 -11.88 21.54
C LEU A 43 9.32 -10.67 22.29
N ASP A 44 10.49 -10.20 21.91
CA ASP A 44 11.09 -9.01 22.52
C ASP A 44 10.28 -7.76 22.24
N GLY A 45 9.75 -7.61 21.02
CA GLY A 45 8.82 -6.55 20.68
C GLY A 45 7.52 -6.63 21.49
N LEU A 46 6.88 -7.80 21.53
CA LEU A 46 5.63 -8.04 22.26
C LEU A 46 5.79 -7.87 23.77
N THR A 47 6.90 -8.28 24.35
CA THR A 47 7.15 -8.15 25.80
C THR A 47 7.67 -6.76 26.21
N GLY A 48 8.12 -5.95 25.25
CA GLY A 48 8.75 -4.65 25.50
C GLY A 48 10.21 -4.78 25.96
N ARG A 49 10.82 -5.97 25.88
CA ARG A 49 12.26 -6.15 26.11
C ARG A 49 13.10 -5.60 24.96
N GLY A 50 12.54 -5.60 23.77
CA GLY A 50 13.14 -5.02 22.57
C GLY A 50 12.30 -3.85 22.02
N PRO A 51 12.77 -3.21 20.93
CA PRO A 51 12.05 -2.13 20.29
C PRO A 51 10.76 -2.64 19.64
N SER A 52 9.76 -1.77 19.54
CA SER A 52 8.58 -2.04 18.72
C SER A 52 8.98 -2.29 17.28
N ILE A 53 8.28 -3.21 16.62
CA ILE A 53 8.51 -3.55 15.22
C ILE A 53 7.29 -3.18 14.37
N SER A 54 7.52 -2.89 13.08
CA SER A 54 6.50 -2.75 12.06
C SER A 54 6.73 -3.74 10.93
N GLY A 55 5.64 -4.27 10.40
CA GLY A 55 5.66 -5.22 9.29
C GLY A 55 5.28 -4.55 7.98
N TYR A 56 5.79 -5.09 6.89
CA TYR A 56 5.41 -4.67 5.55
C TYR A 56 4.19 -5.45 5.09
N MET A 57 3.19 -4.71 4.59
CA MET A 57 1.84 -5.21 4.31
C MET A 57 1.65 -5.59 2.84
N ILE A 58 2.74 -5.75 2.09
CA ILE A 58 2.73 -6.19 0.69
C ILE A 58 3.99 -7.00 0.41
N ALA A 59 3.81 -8.11 -0.28
CA ALA A 59 4.90 -8.94 -0.79
C ALA A 59 5.00 -8.80 -2.32
N PRO A 60 6.19 -8.91 -2.93
CA PRO A 60 6.34 -8.94 -4.37
C PRO A 60 5.55 -10.10 -5.01
N PRO A 61 4.97 -9.89 -6.20
CA PRO A 61 4.97 -8.66 -7.01
C PRO A 61 3.84 -7.67 -6.63
N GLY A 62 3.01 -7.95 -5.64
CA GLY A 62 1.87 -7.13 -5.25
C GLY A 62 0.75 -7.92 -4.62
N VAL A 63 1.06 -8.75 -3.62
CA VAL A 63 0.10 -9.62 -2.93
C VAL A 63 0.19 -9.44 -1.41
N SER A 64 -0.89 -9.77 -0.74
CA SER A 64 -0.94 -9.82 0.73
C SER A 64 -2.01 -10.78 1.21
N HIS A 65 -1.82 -11.34 2.38
CA HIS A 65 -2.88 -11.96 3.18
C HIS A 65 -3.24 -11.11 4.40
N SER A 66 -2.41 -10.12 4.71
CA SER A 66 -2.59 -9.23 5.84
C SER A 66 -3.11 -7.87 5.38
N VAL A 67 -4.10 -7.37 6.08
CA VAL A 67 -4.82 -6.14 5.76
C VAL A 67 -4.88 -5.25 6.98
N ALA A 68 -4.55 -3.98 6.82
CA ALA A 68 -4.79 -3.00 7.86
C ALA A 68 -5.28 -1.67 7.28
N ILE A 69 -5.96 -0.90 8.13
CA ILE A 69 -6.33 0.48 7.83
C ILE A 69 -5.90 1.32 9.02
N ASP A 70 -5.15 2.37 8.76
CA ASP A 70 -4.76 3.38 9.76
C ASP A 70 -5.71 4.58 9.65
N PHE A 71 -6.49 4.80 10.70
CA PHE A 71 -7.38 5.96 10.85
C PHE A 71 -6.68 7.01 11.74
N ASP A 72 -5.85 7.87 11.15
CA ASP A 72 -5.11 8.93 11.87
C ASP A 72 -5.96 10.20 12.02
N ARG A 73 -7.08 10.09 12.74
CA ARG A 73 -8.07 11.15 12.93
C ARG A 73 -8.77 11.03 14.29
N ASP A 74 -9.31 12.14 14.79
CA ASP A 74 -9.90 12.21 16.14
C ASP A 74 -11.09 11.26 16.32
N ASP A 75 -11.89 11.04 15.27
CA ASP A 75 -12.99 10.08 15.26
C ASP A 75 -12.58 8.68 14.73
N GLY A 76 -11.26 8.43 14.58
CA GLY A 76 -10.72 7.23 13.97
C GLY A 76 -11.21 5.93 14.60
N MET A 77 -11.32 5.90 15.93
CA MET A 77 -11.86 4.74 16.64
C MET A 77 -13.33 4.46 16.28
N VAL A 78 -14.14 5.51 16.18
CA VAL A 78 -15.56 5.38 15.79
C VAL A 78 -15.68 4.86 14.37
N GLN A 79 -14.90 5.39 13.42
CA GLN A 79 -14.95 4.98 12.02
C GLN A 79 -14.41 3.56 11.81
N ALA A 80 -13.33 3.20 12.49
CA ALA A 80 -12.79 1.84 12.46
C ALA A 80 -13.81 0.82 13.00
N MET A 81 -14.50 1.14 14.09
CA MET A 81 -15.57 0.28 14.65
C MET A 81 -16.79 0.18 13.73
N ARG A 82 -17.18 1.27 13.04
CA ARG A 82 -18.24 1.21 12.02
C ARG A 82 -17.87 0.26 10.88
N LEU A 83 -16.62 0.35 10.42
CA LEU A 83 -16.12 -0.52 9.36
C LEU A 83 -16.01 -1.98 9.83
N ALA A 84 -15.49 -2.25 11.02
CA ALA A 84 -15.45 -3.60 11.58
C ALA A 84 -16.83 -4.24 11.67
N ARG A 85 -17.85 -3.47 12.08
CA ARG A 85 -19.25 -3.93 12.10
C ARG A 85 -19.82 -4.22 10.71
N LEU A 86 -19.47 -3.41 9.71
CA LEU A 86 -19.85 -3.67 8.32
C LEU A 86 -19.22 -4.97 7.82
N MET A 87 -17.93 -5.16 8.07
CA MET A 87 -17.18 -6.36 7.72
C MET A 87 -17.75 -7.60 8.40
N SER A 88 -18.05 -7.54 9.70
CA SER A 88 -18.64 -8.63 10.47
C SER A 88 -19.99 -9.08 9.91
N LYS A 89 -20.85 -8.17 9.47
CA LYS A 89 -22.11 -8.51 8.78
C LYS A 89 -21.86 -9.29 7.47
N GLY A 90 -20.76 -9.04 6.80
CA GLY A 90 -20.29 -9.76 5.62
C GLY A 90 -19.45 -11.00 5.94
N LYS A 91 -19.45 -11.48 7.20
CA LYS A 91 -18.64 -12.61 7.67
C LYS A 91 -17.13 -12.43 7.45
N MET A 92 -16.67 -11.20 7.50
CA MET A 92 -15.27 -10.85 7.48
C MET A 92 -14.84 -10.38 8.87
N PRO A 93 -14.23 -11.24 9.69
CA PRO A 93 -13.72 -10.86 10.99
C PRO A 93 -12.65 -9.77 10.85
N ALA A 94 -12.77 -8.74 11.65
CA ALA A 94 -11.81 -7.65 11.72
C ALA A 94 -11.73 -7.13 13.16
N TYR A 95 -10.53 -6.69 13.53
CA TYR A 95 -10.22 -6.28 14.90
C TYR A 95 -9.71 -4.84 14.90
N VAL A 96 -10.13 -4.06 15.88
CA VAL A 96 -9.76 -2.65 15.99
C VAL A 96 -8.83 -2.44 17.16
N GLU A 97 -7.65 -1.88 16.91
CA GLU A 97 -6.66 -1.48 17.91
C GLU A 97 -6.69 0.04 18.09
N SER A 98 -6.79 0.51 19.34
CA SER A 98 -6.61 1.93 19.62
C SER A 98 -5.17 2.36 19.32
N SER A 99 -5.01 3.45 18.58
CA SER A 99 -3.71 4.09 18.35
C SER A 99 -3.58 5.39 19.14
N ARG A 100 -2.45 6.10 19.01
CA ARG A 100 -2.23 7.35 19.75
C ARG A 100 -3.20 8.48 19.35
N ARG A 101 -3.58 8.54 18.06
CA ARG A 101 -4.39 9.62 17.48
C ARG A 101 -5.65 9.14 16.80
N GLY A 102 -5.93 7.85 16.86
CA GLY A 102 -7.06 7.25 16.18
C GLY A 102 -7.11 5.74 16.41
N ALA A 103 -7.19 4.96 15.36
CA ALA A 103 -7.25 3.50 15.44
C ALA A 103 -6.61 2.81 14.24
N HIS A 104 -6.17 1.57 14.44
CA HIS A 104 -5.84 0.65 13.37
C HIS A 104 -6.93 -0.43 13.29
N LEU A 105 -7.41 -0.72 12.12
CA LEU A 105 -8.21 -1.91 11.87
C LEU A 105 -7.32 -2.98 11.26
N TRP A 106 -7.44 -4.22 11.74
CA TRP A 106 -6.66 -5.37 11.31
C TRP A 106 -7.55 -6.50 10.83
N MET A 107 -7.16 -7.15 9.75
CA MET A 107 -7.82 -8.33 9.21
C MET A 107 -6.76 -9.22 8.55
N THR A 108 -6.89 -10.53 8.68
CA THR A 108 -6.07 -11.51 7.95
C THR A 108 -6.97 -12.30 7.03
N LEU A 109 -6.53 -12.50 5.80
CA LEU A 109 -7.26 -13.28 4.79
C LEU A 109 -6.88 -14.76 4.87
N ASP A 110 -7.80 -15.62 4.51
CA ASP A 110 -7.58 -17.07 4.40
C ASP A 110 -6.69 -17.44 3.22
N GLU A 111 -6.57 -16.54 2.21
CA GLU A 111 -5.72 -16.71 1.03
C GLU A 111 -4.92 -15.47 0.71
N VAL A 112 -3.75 -15.67 0.10
CA VAL A 112 -2.93 -14.59 -0.45
C VAL A 112 -3.67 -13.94 -1.63
N THR A 113 -3.91 -12.65 -1.53
CA THR A 113 -4.79 -11.89 -2.43
C THR A 113 -4.03 -10.74 -3.10
N PRO A 114 -4.29 -10.42 -4.40
CA PRO A 114 -3.71 -9.26 -5.05
C PRO A 114 -4.03 -7.96 -4.29
N ALA A 115 -3.00 -7.16 -4.02
CA ALA A 115 -3.12 -5.91 -3.27
C ALA A 115 -4.14 -4.95 -3.89
N ARG A 116 -4.25 -4.94 -5.23
CA ARG A 116 -5.27 -4.16 -5.94
C ARG A 116 -6.69 -4.55 -5.55
N VAL A 117 -6.97 -5.86 -5.41
CA VAL A 117 -8.31 -6.35 -5.00
C VAL A 117 -8.60 -5.92 -3.57
N ILE A 118 -7.63 -6.10 -2.66
CA ILE A 118 -7.75 -5.68 -1.26
C ILE A 118 -8.08 -4.19 -1.19
N ARG A 119 -7.30 -3.34 -1.83
CA ARG A 119 -7.48 -1.88 -1.80
C ARG A 119 -8.82 -1.45 -2.41
N THR A 120 -9.22 -2.08 -3.51
CA THR A 120 -10.49 -1.77 -4.18
C THR A 120 -11.67 -2.17 -3.32
N GLY A 121 -11.64 -3.36 -2.72
CA GLY A 121 -12.69 -3.82 -1.80
C GLY A 121 -12.81 -2.94 -0.56
N LEU A 122 -11.67 -2.56 0.06
CA LEU A 122 -11.67 -1.64 1.20
C LEU A 122 -12.24 -0.26 0.85
N ARG A 123 -11.92 0.28 -0.33
CA ARG A 123 -12.49 1.55 -0.79
C ARG A 123 -14.00 1.45 -0.98
N ALA A 124 -14.52 0.35 -1.53
CA ALA A 124 -15.94 0.13 -1.64
C ALA A 124 -16.65 0.09 -0.28
N MET A 125 -16.02 -0.55 0.72
CA MET A 125 -16.56 -0.58 2.09
C MET A 125 -16.56 0.79 2.75
N LEU A 126 -15.50 1.60 2.56
CA LEU A 126 -15.45 2.97 3.04
C LEU A 126 -16.56 3.81 2.39
N GLN A 127 -16.76 3.70 1.09
CA GLN A 127 -17.86 4.37 0.37
C GLN A 127 -19.24 3.95 0.91
N ALA A 128 -19.44 2.67 1.24
CA ALA A 128 -20.69 2.18 1.82
C ALA A 128 -20.99 2.76 3.23
N LEU A 129 -19.98 3.36 3.86
CA LEU A 129 -20.10 4.07 5.14
C LEU A 129 -20.08 5.60 4.99
N ASP A 130 -20.18 6.11 3.74
CA ASP A 130 -20.06 7.54 3.43
C ASP A 130 -18.72 8.15 3.89
N LEU A 131 -17.65 7.34 3.89
CA LEU A 131 -16.30 7.79 4.16
C LEU A 131 -15.57 8.05 2.83
N ASP A 132 -14.78 9.12 2.80
CA ASP A 132 -13.91 9.37 1.64
C ASP A 132 -12.80 8.31 1.58
N ALA A 133 -12.90 7.45 0.58
CA ALA A 133 -11.93 6.37 0.33
C ALA A 133 -10.52 6.90 -0.09
N HIS A 134 -10.37 8.20 -0.27
CA HIS A 134 -9.14 8.89 -0.61
C HIS A 134 -8.72 9.93 0.45
N ASP A 135 -9.37 9.94 1.63
CA ASP A 135 -8.96 10.77 2.75
C ASP A 135 -7.51 10.41 3.14
N PRO A 136 -6.56 11.36 3.11
CA PRO A 136 -5.16 11.09 3.47
C PRO A 136 -4.98 10.69 4.94
N LYS A 137 -6.01 10.84 5.77
CA LYS A 137 -6.04 10.38 7.16
C LYS A 137 -6.59 8.95 7.33
N ILE A 138 -6.98 8.31 6.22
CA ILE A 138 -7.40 6.90 6.17
C ILE A 138 -6.45 6.15 5.24
N GLU A 139 -5.42 5.56 5.82
CA GLU A 139 -4.37 4.92 5.05
C GLU A 139 -4.60 3.41 4.94
N LEU A 140 -4.82 2.93 3.72
CA LEU A 140 -4.98 1.50 3.44
C LEU A 140 -3.64 0.78 3.44
N ARG A 141 -3.61 -0.44 3.96
CA ARG A 141 -2.47 -1.35 3.89
C ARG A 141 -2.96 -2.71 3.33
N PRO A 142 -2.40 -3.20 2.21
CA PRO A 142 -1.31 -2.61 1.41
C PRO A 142 -1.64 -1.22 0.86
N GLY A 143 -0.62 -0.35 0.78
CA GLY A 143 -0.76 1.04 0.32
C GLY A 143 -0.60 1.23 -1.19
N THR A 144 0.00 0.25 -1.89
CA THR A 144 0.23 0.21 -3.34
C THR A 144 -0.33 -1.07 -3.93
N ASP A 145 -0.51 -1.10 -5.25
CA ASP A 145 -1.00 -2.31 -5.95
C ASP A 145 0.13 -3.30 -6.24
N THR A 146 1.35 -2.79 -6.36
CA THR A 146 2.56 -3.57 -6.66
C THR A 146 3.72 -3.11 -5.80
N VAL A 147 4.71 -3.96 -5.67
CA VAL A 147 6.02 -3.65 -5.09
C VAL A 147 7.06 -4.49 -5.82
N ASP A 148 8.21 -3.87 -6.12
CA ASP A 148 9.33 -4.57 -6.75
C ASP A 148 9.98 -5.53 -5.75
N GLU A 149 10.79 -6.49 -6.25
CA GLU A 149 11.51 -7.47 -5.44
C GLU A 149 12.33 -6.81 -4.31
N ASP A 150 13.03 -5.70 -4.65
CA ASP A 150 13.78 -4.90 -3.69
C ASP A 150 12.94 -3.83 -2.98
N GLY A 151 11.67 -3.68 -3.34
CA GLY A 151 10.76 -2.71 -2.78
C GLY A 151 10.31 -3.12 -1.38
N LEU A 152 10.02 -2.14 -0.53
CA LEU A 152 9.54 -2.37 0.83
C LEU A 152 8.03 -2.18 0.97
N GLY A 153 7.45 -1.32 0.16
CA GLY A 153 6.06 -0.90 0.36
C GLY A 153 5.91 -0.06 1.66
N HIS A 154 4.70 -0.02 2.18
CA HIS A 154 4.39 0.72 3.41
C HIS A 154 4.32 -0.24 4.60
N ALA A 155 5.05 0.08 5.65
CA ALA A 155 5.01 -0.64 6.91
C ALA A 155 3.99 -0.04 7.87
N LEU A 156 3.45 -0.86 8.76
CA LEU A 156 2.62 -0.44 9.88
C LEU A 156 3.16 -1.09 11.16
N ARG A 157 3.14 -0.35 12.30
CA ARG A 157 3.45 -0.94 13.60
C ARG A 157 2.54 -2.13 13.83
N LEU A 158 3.13 -3.29 14.07
CA LEU A 158 2.36 -4.51 14.29
C LEU A 158 1.47 -4.40 15.54
N PRO A 159 0.29 -5.05 15.54
CA PRO A 159 -0.69 -4.91 16.64
C PRO A 159 -0.13 -5.48 17.94
N LEU A 160 -0.69 -5.06 19.08
CA LEU A 160 -0.28 -5.49 20.42
C LEU A 160 1.17 -5.13 20.80
N MET A 161 1.95 -4.52 19.92
CA MET A 161 3.27 -4.00 20.24
C MET A 161 3.16 -2.72 21.08
N PRO A 162 4.01 -2.52 22.09
CA PRO A 162 4.05 -1.25 22.82
C PRO A 162 4.29 -0.09 21.85
N HIS A 163 3.56 1.02 22.04
CA HIS A 163 3.79 2.20 21.22
C HIS A 163 5.17 2.81 21.55
N PRO A 164 6.05 3.03 20.56
CA PRO A 164 7.46 3.32 20.83
C PRO A 164 7.71 4.62 21.61
N LYS A 165 6.80 5.61 21.51
CA LYS A 165 6.94 6.89 22.23
C LYS A 165 6.26 6.91 23.60
N THR A 166 5.27 6.05 23.85
CA THR A 166 4.48 6.08 25.08
C THR A 166 4.62 4.83 25.93
N GLY A 167 5.19 3.74 25.39
CA GLY A 167 5.25 2.43 26.03
C GLY A 167 3.89 1.74 26.21
N LYS A 168 2.78 2.41 25.88
CA LYS A 168 1.43 1.86 26.03
C LYS A 168 1.11 0.90 24.91
N ARG A 169 0.42 -0.19 25.24
CA ARG A 169 -0.13 -1.14 24.24
C ARG A 169 -1.54 -0.69 23.84
N GLY A 170 -1.86 -0.90 22.57
CA GLY A 170 -3.24 -0.87 22.13
C GLY A 170 -4.00 -2.08 22.66
N THR A 171 -5.32 -1.94 22.77
CA THR A 171 -6.23 -3.05 23.05
C THR A 171 -6.96 -3.39 21.76
N LEU A 172 -6.85 -4.64 21.32
CA LEU A 172 -7.64 -5.14 20.20
C LEU A 172 -9.08 -5.43 20.65
N ARG A 173 -10.02 -4.99 19.85
CA ARG A 173 -11.45 -5.13 20.08
C ARG A 173 -12.12 -5.80 18.87
N THR A 174 -13.11 -6.61 19.13
CA THR A 174 -13.99 -7.21 18.10
C THR A 174 -14.96 -6.17 17.53
N ALA A 175 -15.69 -6.54 16.49
CA ALA A 175 -16.77 -5.72 15.93
C ALA A 175 -17.90 -5.40 16.92
N GLN A 176 -18.07 -6.19 17.98
CA GLN A 176 -19.03 -6.00 19.07
C GLN A 176 -18.52 -5.04 20.15
N ASP A 177 -17.30 -4.51 19.97
CA ASP A 177 -16.63 -3.62 20.91
C ASP A 177 -16.19 -4.32 22.21
N GLU A 178 -15.95 -5.61 22.13
CA GLU A 178 -15.42 -6.42 23.22
C GLU A 178 -13.91 -6.64 23.05
N PRO A 179 -13.15 -6.81 24.14
CA PRO A 179 -11.75 -7.20 24.04
C PRO A 179 -11.60 -8.51 23.26
N ALA A 180 -10.70 -8.54 22.27
CA ALA A 180 -10.44 -9.73 21.46
C ALA A 180 -9.74 -10.87 22.23
N GLY A 181 -9.27 -10.61 23.44
CA GLY A 181 -8.62 -11.56 24.34
C GLY A 181 -8.00 -10.85 25.53
N ARG A 182 -7.65 -11.60 26.57
CA ARG A 182 -7.03 -11.06 27.80
C ARG A 182 -5.52 -10.99 27.68
N THR A 183 -4.93 -11.91 26.94
CA THR A 183 -3.48 -11.99 26.67
C THR A 183 -3.22 -12.00 25.17
N VAL A 184 -1.97 -11.80 24.76
CA VAL A 184 -1.57 -11.94 23.36
C VAL A 184 -1.91 -13.34 22.84
N ALA A 185 -1.68 -14.37 23.64
CA ALA A 185 -1.96 -15.74 23.28
C ALA A 185 -3.48 -15.97 23.05
N ASP A 186 -4.34 -15.45 23.94
CA ASP A 186 -5.79 -15.56 23.77
C ASP A 186 -6.24 -14.90 22.46
N VAL A 187 -5.74 -13.68 22.16
CA VAL A 187 -6.05 -12.98 20.92
C VAL A 187 -5.67 -13.82 19.70
N LEU A 188 -4.48 -14.40 19.70
CA LEU A 188 -4.00 -15.17 18.55
C LEU A 188 -4.77 -16.50 18.37
N LEU A 189 -5.16 -17.13 19.45
CA LEU A 189 -5.94 -18.39 19.43
C LEU A 189 -7.36 -18.18 18.91
N GLU A 190 -7.95 -17.04 19.22
CA GLU A 190 -9.29 -16.66 18.81
C GLU A 190 -9.29 -15.84 17.52
N TRP A 191 -8.10 -15.65 16.90
CA TRP A 191 -8.00 -14.90 15.66
C TRP A 191 -8.64 -15.64 14.49
N GLU A 192 -9.66 -15.05 13.93
CA GLU A 192 -10.35 -15.58 12.76
C GLU A 192 -9.84 -14.91 11.47
N THR A 193 -9.71 -15.69 10.40
CA THR A 193 -9.39 -15.19 9.07
C THR A 193 -10.65 -14.85 8.28
N ALA A 194 -10.57 -13.83 7.46
CA ALA A 194 -11.65 -13.41 6.58
C ALA A 194 -11.53 -14.10 5.21
N PRO A 195 -12.66 -14.51 4.59
CA PRO A 195 -12.63 -15.11 3.27
C PRO A 195 -12.19 -14.04 2.23
N ALA A 196 -11.12 -14.35 1.48
CA ALA A 196 -10.61 -13.46 0.43
C ALA A 196 -11.67 -13.20 -0.66
N SER A 197 -12.55 -14.18 -0.94
CA SER A 197 -13.66 -14.05 -1.89
C SER A 197 -14.57 -12.86 -1.59
N ALA A 198 -14.79 -12.53 -0.32
CA ALA A 198 -15.61 -11.41 0.06
C ALA A 198 -15.00 -10.04 -0.37
N LEU A 199 -13.67 -9.95 -0.46
CA LEU A 199 -13.02 -8.74 -0.98
C LEU A 199 -13.20 -8.58 -2.49
N TYR A 200 -13.24 -9.68 -3.25
CA TYR A 200 -13.58 -9.64 -4.68
C TYR A 200 -14.99 -9.11 -4.89
N ASP A 201 -15.98 -9.61 -4.12
CA ASP A 201 -17.36 -9.14 -4.17
C ASP A 201 -17.49 -7.65 -3.86
N TRP A 202 -16.72 -7.16 -2.89
CA TRP A 202 -16.67 -5.74 -2.56
C TRP A 202 -15.94 -4.93 -3.62
N ALA A 203 -14.87 -5.45 -4.21
CA ALA A 203 -14.13 -4.76 -5.26
C ALA A 203 -14.99 -4.49 -6.51
N GLU A 204 -15.91 -5.40 -6.85
CA GLU A 204 -16.87 -5.22 -7.94
C GLU A 204 -17.88 -4.08 -7.67
N ARG A 205 -18.15 -3.79 -6.42
CA ARG A 205 -19.09 -2.71 -6.01
C ARG A 205 -18.45 -1.33 -5.99
N TYR A 206 -17.12 -1.25 -6.09
CA TYR A 206 -16.41 0.01 -6.02
C TYR A 206 -16.77 0.93 -7.19
N LYS A 207 -17.24 2.13 -6.86
CA LYS A 207 -17.47 3.20 -7.83
C LYS A 207 -16.36 4.24 -7.68
N PRO A 208 -15.41 4.30 -8.62
CA PRO A 208 -14.38 5.32 -8.57
C PRO A 208 -15.01 6.71 -8.57
N PRO A 209 -14.49 7.65 -7.79
CA PRO A 209 -15.00 9.01 -7.80
C PRO A 209 -14.92 9.59 -9.21
N PRO A 210 -15.86 10.47 -9.61
CA PRO A 210 -15.76 11.16 -10.88
C PRO A 210 -14.44 11.91 -10.95
N LEU A 211 -13.79 11.86 -12.10
CA LEU A 211 -12.57 12.63 -12.33
C LEU A 211 -12.83 14.10 -12.05
N LYS A 212 -11.99 14.75 -11.27
CA LYS A 212 -12.07 16.19 -11.06
C LYS A 212 -11.88 16.90 -12.41
N PRO A 213 -12.47 18.09 -12.63
CA PRO A 213 -12.37 18.80 -13.91
C PRO A 213 -10.94 19.02 -14.42
N ASP A 214 -9.97 19.18 -13.49
CA ASP A 214 -8.55 19.29 -13.78
C ASP A 214 -7.89 17.94 -14.14
N GLN A 215 -8.52 16.82 -13.77
CA GLN A 215 -8.11 15.45 -14.07
C GLN A 215 -8.87 14.86 -15.27
N MET A 216 -9.90 15.56 -15.75
CA MET A 216 -10.57 15.15 -16.98
C MET A 216 -9.62 15.33 -18.16
N PRO A 217 -9.54 14.35 -19.08
CA PRO A 217 -8.84 14.56 -20.34
C PRO A 217 -9.43 15.82 -20.96
N LYS A 218 -8.61 16.84 -21.21
CA LYS A 218 -9.09 18.04 -21.91
C LYS A 218 -9.82 17.57 -23.15
N GLN A 219 -11.13 17.93 -23.28
CA GLN A 219 -11.95 17.54 -24.40
C GLN A 219 -11.25 17.94 -25.70
N GLY A 220 -10.82 16.98 -26.46
CA GLY A 220 -10.09 17.17 -27.71
C GLY A 220 -9.91 15.90 -28.52
N ARG A 221 -10.20 14.74 -27.93
CA ARG A 221 -10.08 13.47 -28.68
C ARG A 221 -11.19 12.50 -28.27
N ASN A 222 -11.83 11.94 -29.30
CA ASN A 222 -12.76 10.82 -29.16
C ASN A 222 -12.02 9.64 -28.51
N PRO A 223 -12.45 9.09 -27.34
CA PRO A 223 -11.78 7.95 -26.72
C PRO A 223 -11.76 6.68 -27.57
N HIS A 224 -12.55 6.65 -28.65
CA HIS A 224 -12.61 5.56 -29.63
C HIS A 224 -11.80 5.83 -30.91
N GLU A 225 -11.13 6.98 -31.00
CA GLU A 225 -10.24 7.23 -32.13
C GLU A 225 -8.93 6.46 -31.90
N PRO A 226 -8.57 5.50 -32.78
CA PRO A 226 -7.32 4.80 -32.64
C PRO A 226 -6.16 5.80 -32.69
N PHE A 227 -5.17 5.60 -31.82
CA PHE A 227 -3.93 6.37 -31.94
C PHE A 227 -3.38 6.17 -33.34
N PRO A 228 -2.91 7.23 -34.02
CA PRO A 228 -2.17 7.04 -35.26
C PRO A 228 -1.08 5.99 -34.99
N GLU A 229 -0.97 5.00 -35.87
CA GLU A 229 0.15 4.05 -35.83
C GLU A 229 1.43 4.88 -35.98
N ASP A 230 2.08 5.11 -34.86
CA ASP A 230 3.36 5.80 -34.79
C ASP A 230 4.42 4.72 -34.62
N ASP A 231 5.07 4.37 -35.72
CA ASP A 231 6.15 3.39 -35.74
C ASP A 231 7.45 3.91 -35.12
N SER A 232 7.48 5.19 -34.72
CA SER A 232 8.64 5.78 -34.07
C SER A 232 8.95 5.13 -32.74
N LEU A 233 10.23 5.07 -32.43
CA LEU A 233 10.71 4.55 -31.16
C LEU A 233 10.84 5.65 -30.13
N ALA A 234 10.57 5.33 -28.86
CA ALA A 234 10.58 6.33 -27.77
C ALA A 234 11.95 6.99 -27.61
N HIS A 235 13.05 6.21 -27.80
CA HIS A 235 14.40 6.76 -27.70
C HIS A 235 14.73 7.74 -28.84
N GLU A 236 14.21 7.51 -30.04
CA GLU A 236 14.38 8.44 -31.17
C GLU A 236 13.68 9.76 -30.93
N ILE A 237 12.42 9.71 -30.48
CA ILE A 237 11.65 10.92 -30.12
C ILE A 237 12.36 11.70 -29.03
N LEU A 238 12.89 11.02 -28.01
CA LEU A 238 13.62 11.68 -26.93
C LEU A 238 14.93 12.31 -27.40
N ARG A 239 15.62 11.70 -28.38
CA ARG A 239 16.81 12.32 -28.99
C ARG A 239 16.47 13.52 -29.86
N ASP A 240 15.51 13.34 -30.73
CA ASP A 240 15.24 14.29 -31.81
C ASP A 240 14.47 15.54 -31.32
N LEU A 241 13.50 15.34 -30.40
CA LEU A 241 12.60 16.39 -29.95
C LEU A 241 12.86 16.89 -28.52
N TRP A 242 13.61 16.12 -27.72
CA TRP A 242 13.89 16.46 -26.32
C TRP A 242 15.38 16.65 -26.04
N GLY A 243 16.24 16.57 -27.04
CA GLY A 243 17.68 16.76 -26.90
C GLY A 243 18.41 15.69 -26.08
N CYS A 244 17.81 14.52 -25.91
CA CYS A 244 18.36 13.43 -25.09
C CYS A 244 19.31 12.54 -25.88
N GLU A 245 20.51 13.00 -26.24
CA GLU A 245 21.48 12.25 -27.07
C GLU A 245 21.80 10.82 -26.59
N ARG A 246 21.67 10.55 -25.27
CA ARG A 246 21.97 9.25 -24.66
C ARG A 246 20.76 8.36 -24.46
N ALA A 247 19.60 8.74 -25.03
CA ALA A 247 18.40 7.94 -24.95
C ALA A 247 18.58 6.59 -25.64
N MET A 248 18.34 5.50 -24.90
CA MET A 248 18.42 4.11 -25.40
C MET A 248 17.42 3.22 -24.69
N PRO A 249 16.83 2.20 -25.34
CA PRO A 249 15.92 1.25 -24.72
C PRO A 249 16.51 0.56 -23.50
N GLY A 250 15.74 0.43 -22.43
CA GLY A 250 16.15 -0.23 -21.20
C GLY A 250 17.14 0.55 -20.35
N ARG A 251 17.41 1.82 -20.65
CA ARG A 251 18.30 2.70 -19.88
C ARG A 251 17.51 3.82 -19.20
N SER A 252 18.07 4.30 -18.09
CA SER A 252 17.64 5.53 -17.42
C SER A 252 18.59 6.66 -17.77
N ILE A 253 18.03 7.84 -18.04
CA ILE A 253 18.72 9.08 -18.37
C ILE A 253 18.20 10.22 -17.51
N LYS A 254 18.88 11.35 -17.47
CA LYS A 254 18.35 12.58 -16.88
C LYS A 254 17.11 13.01 -17.64
N CYS A 255 16.06 13.39 -16.90
CA CYS A 255 14.80 13.80 -17.53
C CYS A 255 14.93 15.21 -18.12
N PRO A 256 14.60 15.40 -19.39
CA PRO A 256 14.69 16.72 -20.00
C PRO A 256 13.54 17.66 -19.61
N ALA A 257 12.49 17.14 -18.97
CA ALA A 257 11.31 17.91 -18.61
C ALA A 257 11.41 18.63 -17.25
N HIS A 258 12.47 18.39 -16.49
CA HIS A 258 12.75 19.07 -15.22
C HIS A 258 14.24 18.97 -14.88
N ASP A 259 14.69 19.81 -13.93
CA ASP A 259 16.07 19.76 -13.45
C ASP A 259 16.29 18.46 -12.65
N ASP A 260 17.28 17.68 -13.08
CA ASP A 260 17.49 16.28 -12.63
C ASP A 260 18.95 16.09 -12.19
N GLU A 261 19.17 15.87 -10.90
CA GLU A 261 20.52 15.55 -10.41
C GLU A 261 20.92 14.10 -10.74
N LEU A 262 19.95 13.17 -10.67
CA LEU A 262 20.13 11.74 -10.92
C LEU A 262 19.21 11.28 -12.05
N PRO A 263 19.60 10.22 -12.84
CA PRO A 263 18.76 9.70 -13.91
C PRO A 263 17.38 9.25 -13.40
N SER A 264 16.33 9.95 -13.79
CA SER A 264 14.94 9.68 -13.38
C SER A 264 14.03 9.21 -14.51
N LEU A 265 14.38 9.46 -15.78
CA LEU A 265 13.62 9.04 -16.95
C LEU A 265 14.11 7.68 -17.45
N SER A 266 13.24 6.67 -17.42
CA SER A 266 13.52 5.31 -17.90
C SER A 266 12.80 5.08 -19.23
N ILE A 267 13.52 4.56 -20.23
CA ILE A 267 12.95 4.11 -21.51
C ILE A 267 12.70 2.60 -21.38
N LEU A 268 11.49 2.16 -21.68
CA LEU A 268 11.14 0.75 -21.57
C LEU A 268 11.87 -0.08 -22.62
N ARG A 269 12.05 -1.39 -22.37
CA ARG A 269 12.80 -2.28 -23.26
C ARG A 269 12.12 -2.47 -24.61
N ASP A 270 10.78 -2.33 -24.68
CA ASP A 270 10.00 -2.39 -25.92
C ASP A 270 10.13 -1.11 -26.76
N ASP A 271 10.82 -0.10 -26.21
CA ASP A 271 11.05 1.21 -26.83
C ASP A 271 9.77 1.95 -27.28
N ARG A 272 8.64 1.64 -26.66
CA ARG A 272 7.34 2.25 -26.97
C ARG A 272 6.92 3.30 -25.96
N ARG A 273 7.59 3.37 -24.79
CA ARG A 273 7.26 4.28 -23.71
C ARG A 273 8.49 4.77 -22.97
N ALA A 274 8.36 5.96 -22.38
CA ALA A 274 9.31 6.47 -21.40
C ALA A 274 8.57 6.91 -20.13
N ILE A 275 9.15 6.67 -18.97
CA ILE A 275 8.56 6.95 -17.64
C ILE A 275 9.55 7.74 -16.82
N CYS A 276 9.16 8.93 -16.37
CA CYS A 276 9.92 9.65 -15.36
C CYS A 276 9.45 9.26 -13.94
N LYS A 277 10.39 9.00 -13.05
CA LYS A 277 10.08 8.64 -11.64
C LYS A 277 9.69 9.84 -10.78
N ALA A 278 9.94 11.07 -11.23
CA ALA A 278 9.56 12.27 -10.50
C ALA A 278 8.02 12.47 -10.52
N PRO A 279 7.33 12.52 -9.37
CA PRO A 279 5.85 12.49 -9.30
C PRO A 279 5.15 13.64 -10.04
N HIS A 280 5.81 14.80 -10.11
CA HIS A 280 5.24 16.01 -10.75
C HIS A 280 5.72 16.21 -12.19
N CYS A 281 6.50 15.28 -12.72
CA CYS A 281 7.00 15.38 -14.07
C CYS A 281 5.89 15.11 -15.09
N VAL A 282 5.84 15.92 -16.15
CA VAL A 282 4.91 15.73 -17.26
C VAL A 282 5.06 14.34 -17.93
N LEU A 283 6.25 13.73 -17.83
CA LEU A 283 6.56 12.40 -18.36
C LEU A 283 6.29 11.25 -17.37
N ASN A 284 5.79 11.53 -16.15
CA ASN A 284 5.43 10.49 -15.17
C ASN A 284 4.09 9.82 -15.51
N ASN A 285 3.04 10.59 -15.76
CA ASN A 285 1.69 10.10 -16.05
C ASN A 285 1.18 9.03 -15.04
N ASN A 286 1.32 9.30 -13.74
CA ASN A 286 0.91 8.38 -12.68
C ASN A 286 1.55 6.98 -12.81
N ASP A 287 2.85 6.94 -13.04
CA ASP A 287 3.67 5.74 -13.20
C ASP A 287 3.33 4.86 -14.42
N ARG A 288 2.51 5.36 -15.35
CA ARG A 288 2.19 4.67 -16.62
C ARG A 288 3.14 5.05 -17.74
N GLY A 289 3.88 6.14 -17.57
CA GLY A 289 4.74 6.71 -18.61
C GLY A 289 3.97 7.32 -19.78
N ARG A 290 4.74 7.76 -20.78
CA ARG A 290 4.23 8.36 -22.00
C ARG A 290 4.60 7.49 -23.19
N GLY A 291 3.61 7.18 -24.03
CA GLY A 291 3.83 6.54 -25.32
C GLY A 291 4.43 7.50 -26.34
N THR A 292 4.85 6.98 -27.47
CA THR A 292 5.52 7.73 -28.55
C THR A 292 4.73 8.95 -29.02
N TYR A 293 3.44 8.81 -29.20
CA TYR A 293 2.55 9.92 -29.55
C TYR A 293 2.55 11.05 -28.50
N GLU A 294 2.44 10.70 -27.22
CA GLU A 294 2.45 11.69 -26.14
C GLU A 294 3.79 12.37 -25.98
N LEU A 295 4.90 11.64 -26.18
CA LEU A 295 6.26 12.16 -26.16
C LEU A 295 6.46 13.25 -27.24
N ARG A 296 5.92 13.03 -28.46
CA ARG A 296 5.94 14.05 -29.51
C ARG A 296 5.11 15.28 -29.15
N ARG A 297 3.89 15.03 -28.67
CA ARG A 297 2.94 16.13 -28.33
C ARG A 297 3.42 17.01 -27.19
N LEU A 298 4.17 16.44 -26.24
CA LEU A 298 4.66 17.12 -25.06
C LEU A 298 6.08 17.70 -25.24
N ALA A 299 6.71 17.44 -26.39
CA ALA A 299 8.04 17.97 -26.67
C ALA A 299 8.04 19.52 -26.63
N PRO A 300 9.11 20.12 -26.13
CA PRO A 300 9.27 21.57 -26.19
C PRO A 300 9.14 22.05 -27.64
N HIS A 301 8.33 23.05 -27.89
CA HIS A 301 8.28 23.75 -29.17
C HIS A 301 9.31 24.89 -29.10
N ASP A 302 10.26 24.92 -30.03
CA ASP A 302 11.17 26.05 -30.23
C ASP A 302 10.44 27.34 -30.54
#